data_8dafe844d7eb143a7f34db279014114e
#
_entry.id   8dafe844d7eb143a7f34db279014114e
#
_cell.length_a   1.000
_cell.length_b   1.000
_cell.length_c   1.000
_cell.angle_alpha   90.00
_cell.angle_beta   90.00
_cell.angle_gamma   90.00
#
_symmetry.space_group_name_H-M   'P 1'
#
loop_
_entity.id
_entity.type
_entity.pdbx_description
1 polymer ?
#
loop_
_entity_poly.entity_id
_entity_poly.type
_entity_poly.pdbx_seq_one_letter_code
_entity_poly.pdbx_strand_id
1 'polypeptide(L)'
;MSLTAGIVGLPNVGKSTLFNAITNSQVLAENYPFATINPNVGVVEVPDKRMDDFVELFHPKKTIYTTFEFTDIAGLVKGASKGEGLGNQFLANIRETDAIVHVVRCFDDSNIEHVEGSVDPIRDIEEINLELCLSDLDTVQNRISKVAKKAQTSKDKDAVAEYTSLQKFEKLLEAGTPVRLGDLEDFDRDALKNYGLLTSKPVIYVANMSDEEIGDPESNAYYQKVKAFAANEGSECIAICAKMEEELSSLDKEEKAAFMQDLGIAQSGLDKIIRAAYHLLGLRTFFTVGEPECRAWTFHEGMKAPQCAGIIHTDFEKGFIRAEIYSYEDLMEYRTEQSVKEHGKMRLEGKEYLMKDGDVVFFRFNV
;
A
#
# COMPACT_ATOMS: atom_id res chain seq x y z
N MET A 1 13.16 -6.48 2.30
CA MET A 1 12.51 -6.30 0.99
C MET A 1 11.53 -5.15 1.17
N SER A 2 11.47 -4.23 0.21
CA SER A 2 10.44 -3.20 0.21
C SER A 2 9.09 -3.87 0.00
N LEU A 3 8.04 -3.36 0.67
CA LEU A 3 6.67 -3.81 0.43
C LEU A 3 6.13 -3.12 -0.82
N THR A 4 5.36 -3.85 -1.61
CA THR A 4 4.88 -3.42 -2.92
C THR A 4 3.36 -3.55 -3.05
N ALA A 5 2.75 -2.64 -3.83
CA ALA A 5 1.35 -2.76 -4.20
C ALA A 5 1.20 -3.04 -5.69
N GLY A 6 0.41 -4.06 -6.03
CA GLY A 6 0.09 -4.41 -7.42
C GLY A 6 -1.14 -3.65 -7.93
N ILE A 7 -1.02 -2.99 -9.08
CA ILE A 7 -2.14 -2.32 -9.73
C ILE A 7 -2.88 -3.34 -10.58
N VAL A 8 -4.13 -3.60 -10.23
CA VAL A 8 -5.00 -4.64 -10.81
C VAL A 8 -6.28 -4.02 -11.35
N GLY A 9 -6.86 -4.62 -12.35
CA GLY A 9 -8.16 -4.23 -12.91
C GLY A 9 -8.38 -4.86 -14.28
N LEU A 10 -9.60 -4.81 -14.78
CA LEU A 10 -9.95 -5.26 -16.13
C LEU A 10 -9.25 -4.43 -17.21
N PRO A 11 -9.20 -4.87 -18.46
CA PRO A 11 -8.75 -4.04 -19.56
C PRO A 11 -9.58 -2.74 -19.69
N ASN A 12 -8.94 -1.67 -20.14
CA ASN A 12 -9.58 -0.38 -20.45
C ASN A 12 -10.25 0.34 -19.26
N VAL A 13 -9.82 0.05 -18.01
CA VAL A 13 -10.30 0.75 -16.80
C VAL A 13 -9.41 1.93 -16.38
N GLY A 14 -8.27 2.17 -17.07
CA GLY A 14 -7.33 3.25 -16.78
C GLY A 14 -6.09 2.84 -15.99
N LYS A 15 -5.79 1.52 -15.86
CA LYS A 15 -4.58 1.02 -15.15
C LYS A 15 -3.28 1.61 -15.70
N SER A 16 -3.07 1.49 -17.01
CA SER A 16 -1.82 1.95 -17.65
C SER A 16 -1.68 3.46 -17.54
N THR A 17 -2.78 4.20 -17.64
CA THR A 17 -2.80 5.66 -17.43
C THR A 17 -2.38 6.02 -16.00
N LEU A 18 -2.93 5.31 -15.00
CA LEU A 18 -2.53 5.48 -13.60
C LEU A 18 -1.06 5.11 -13.39
N PHE A 19 -0.61 4.00 -13.98
CA PHE A 19 0.79 3.58 -13.87
C PHE A 19 1.75 4.56 -14.56
N ASN A 20 1.36 5.16 -15.69
CA ASN A 20 2.12 6.24 -16.31
C ASN A 20 2.24 7.45 -15.39
N ALA A 21 1.15 7.86 -14.72
CA ALA A 21 1.21 8.94 -13.72
C ALA A 21 2.20 8.62 -12.59
N ILE A 22 2.22 7.37 -12.12
CA ILE A 22 3.18 6.88 -11.13
C ILE A 22 4.61 6.95 -11.69
N THR A 23 4.85 6.44 -12.90
CA THR A 23 6.19 6.40 -13.49
C THR A 23 6.71 7.78 -13.88
N ASN A 24 5.86 8.71 -14.29
CA ASN A 24 6.25 10.10 -14.54
C ASN A 24 6.65 10.82 -13.24
N SER A 25 6.09 10.39 -12.10
CA SER A 25 6.42 10.90 -10.76
C SER A 25 7.60 10.15 -10.10
N GLN A 26 8.28 9.26 -10.84
CA GLN A 26 9.40 8.46 -10.31
C GLN A 26 10.56 9.33 -9.83
N VAL A 27 11.10 8.92 -8.71
CA VAL A 27 12.34 9.49 -8.17
C VAL A 27 13.51 9.02 -9.01
N LEU A 28 14.37 9.96 -9.42
CA LEU A 28 15.62 9.64 -10.10
C LEU A 28 16.47 8.70 -9.22
N ALA A 29 16.94 7.59 -9.80
CA ALA A 29 17.71 6.54 -9.13
C ALA A 29 18.99 7.03 -8.39
N GLU A 30 19.44 8.24 -8.69
CA GLU A 30 20.61 8.88 -8.05
C GLU A 30 20.47 9.05 -6.54
N ASN A 31 19.25 9.19 -6.03
CA ASN A 31 18.98 9.35 -4.60
C ASN A 31 18.71 8.01 -3.88
N TYR A 32 18.52 6.92 -4.63
CA TYR A 32 18.13 5.61 -4.10
C TYR A 32 18.95 4.49 -4.74
N PRO A 33 20.10 4.12 -4.17
CA PRO A 33 21.10 3.22 -4.77
C PRO A 33 20.63 1.78 -5.03
N PHE A 34 19.39 1.44 -4.64
CA PHE A 34 18.83 0.09 -4.84
C PHE A 34 17.61 0.07 -5.80
N ALA A 35 17.25 1.19 -6.42
CA ALA A 35 16.17 1.22 -7.41
C ALA A 35 16.62 0.49 -8.69
N THR A 36 16.18 -0.75 -8.86
CA THR A 36 16.33 -1.49 -10.12
C THR A 36 15.36 -0.93 -11.14
N ILE A 37 15.84 -0.61 -12.33
CA ILE A 37 14.98 -0.19 -13.46
C ILE A 37 14.27 -1.45 -13.98
N ASN A 38 13.14 -1.78 -13.39
CA ASN A 38 12.21 -2.76 -13.94
C ASN A 38 11.07 -1.99 -14.62
N PRO A 39 10.78 -2.22 -15.91
CA PRO A 39 9.78 -1.46 -16.64
C PRO A 39 8.35 -1.56 -16.07
N ASN A 40 8.10 -2.54 -15.22
CA ASN A 40 6.80 -2.77 -14.58
C ASN A 40 6.74 -2.32 -13.11
N VAL A 41 7.80 -1.65 -12.61
CA VAL A 41 7.87 -1.16 -11.22
C VAL A 41 8.06 0.34 -11.21
N GLY A 42 7.14 1.05 -10.56
CA GLY A 42 7.20 2.48 -10.31
C GLY A 42 7.58 2.75 -8.85
N VAL A 43 8.67 3.47 -8.62
CA VAL A 43 9.12 3.90 -7.28
C VAL A 43 8.80 5.37 -7.11
N VAL A 44 7.98 5.71 -6.12
CA VAL A 44 7.52 7.08 -5.87
C VAL A 44 7.83 7.51 -4.45
N GLU A 45 8.00 8.81 -4.25
CA GLU A 45 8.05 9.38 -2.91
C GLU A 45 6.68 9.29 -2.24
N VAL A 46 6.67 9.00 -0.95
CA VAL A 46 5.45 9.06 -0.13
C VAL A 46 5.22 10.52 0.26
N PRO A 47 4.14 11.16 -0.21
CA PRO A 47 3.87 12.55 0.11
C PRO A 47 3.62 12.72 1.61
N ASP A 48 4.42 13.57 2.26
CA ASP A 48 4.32 13.83 3.69
C ASP A 48 4.53 15.33 3.98
N LYS A 49 3.46 16.00 4.35
CA LYS A 49 3.48 17.44 4.66
C LYS A 49 4.45 17.77 5.80
N ARG A 50 4.68 16.83 6.72
CA ARG A 50 5.61 17.04 7.85
C ARG A 50 7.03 17.27 7.34
N MET A 51 7.43 16.62 6.23
CA MET A 51 8.72 16.86 5.60
C MET A 51 8.82 18.25 5.00
N ASP A 52 7.76 18.74 4.35
CA ASP A 52 7.73 20.10 3.80
C ASP A 52 7.88 21.14 4.93
N ASP A 53 7.18 20.95 6.05
CA ASP A 53 7.27 21.80 7.24
C ASP A 53 8.68 21.75 7.87
N PHE A 54 9.35 20.60 7.87
CA PHE A 54 10.75 20.49 8.34
C PHE A 54 11.73 21.20 7.39
N VAL A 55 11.51 21.10 6.09
CA VAL A 55 12.32 21.83 5.09
C VAL A 55 12.22 23.34 5.29
N GLU A 56 11.01 23.85 5.54
CA GLU A 56 10.78 25.27 5.84
C GLU A 56 11.43 25.68 7.17
N LEU A 57 11.42 24.80 8.18
CA LEU A 57 11.96 25.12 9.51
C LEU A 57 13.50 25.05 9.58
N PHE A 58 14.12 24.05 8.97
CA PHE A 58 15.54 23.74 9.12
C PHE A 58 16.39 24.18 7.92
N HIS A 59 15.78 24.49 6.77
CA HIS A 59 16.49 24.80 5.51
C HIS A 59 17.63 23.80 5.22
N PRO A 60 17.34 22.47 5.19
CA PRO A 60 18.37 21.46 5.13
C PRO A 60 19.10 21.49 3.78
N LYS A 61 20.38 21.08 3.79
CA LYS A 61 21.16 20.91 2.55
C LYS A 61 20.67 19.73 1.71
N LYS A 62 20.04 18.75 2.35
CA LYS A 62 19.50 17.55 1.70
C LYS A 62 18.18 17.14 2.32
N THR A 63 17.21 16.80 1.48
CA THR A 63 15.90 16.27 1.89
C THR A 63 15.69 14.92 1.25
N ILE A 64 15.30 13.92 2.06
CA ILE A 64 15.04 12.55 1.60
C ILE A 64 13.69 12.10 2.14
N TYR A 65 12.73 11.90 1.23
CA TYR A 65 11.43 11.33 1.53
C TYR A 65 11.50 9.80 1.62
N THR A 66 10.53 9.16 2.23
CA THR A 66 10.33 7.72 2.08
C THR A 66 9.84 7.40 0.69
N THR A 67 10.09 6.18 0.21
CA THR A 67 9.59 5.71 -1.08
C THR A 67 8.68 4.51 -0.92
N PHE A 68 7.80 4.35 -1.91
CA PHE A 68 6.91 3.20 -2.03
C PHE A 68 6.93 2.66 -3.46
N GLU A 69 6.73 1.35 -3.62
CA GLU A 69 6.83 0.68 -4.91
C GLU A 69 5.45 0.20 -5.38
N PHE A 70 5.12 0.53 -6.64
CA PHE A 70 3.97 -0.01 -7.34
C PHE A 70 4.42 -0.92 -8.47
N THR A 71 3.70 -2.01 -8.68
CA THR A 71 3.92 -2.93 -9.81
C THR A 71 2.72 -2.89 -10.74
N ASP A 72 2.94 -2.60 -12.02
CA ASP A 72 1.90 -2.75 -13.04
C ASP A 72 1.68 -4.23 -13.32
N ILE A 73 0.45 -4.66 -13.15
CA ILE A 73 0.04 -6.03 -13.41
C ILE A 73 -0.86 -6.03 -14.65
N ALA A 74 -0.42 -6.73 -15.69
CA ALA A 74 -1.19 -6.85 -16.94
C ALA A 74 -2.65 -7.19 -16.66
N GLY A 75 -3.58 -6.62 -17.44
CA GLY A 75 -5.02 -6.78 -17.19
C GLY A 75 -5.46 -8.24 -17.17
N LEU A 76 -6.38 -8.55 -16.28
CA LEU A 76 -7.00 -9.87 -16.18
C LEU A 76 -7.73 -10.21 -17.48
N VAL A 77 -7.49 -11.40 -17.98
CA VAL A 77 -8.31 -12.04 -19.00
C VAL A 77 -9.16 -13.10 -18.32
N LYS A 78 -10.45 -13.12 -18.61
CA LYS A 78 -11.41 -14.14 -18.09
C LYS A 78 -10.88 -15.55 -18.30
N GLY A 79 -10.94 -16.38 -17.25
CA GLY A 79 -10.38 -17.74 -17.28
C GLY A 79 -8.89 -17.82 -16.93
N ALA A 80 -8.32 -16.78 -16.31
CA ALA A 80 -6.93 -16.76 -15.87
C ALA A 80 -6.59 -17.93 -14.94
N SER A 81 -7.52 -18.34 -14.09
CA SER A 81 -7.38 -19.48 -13.16
C SER A 81 -7.33 -20.84 -13.85
N LYS A 82 -7.82 -20.96 -15.10
CA LYS A 82 -7.82 -22.23 -15.85
C LYS A 82 -6.50 -22.57 -16.55
N GLY A 83 -5.47 -21.75 -16.35
CA GLY A 83 -4.09 -22.14 -16.69
C GLY A 83 -3.65 -21.89 -18.12
N GLU A 84 -4.31 -21.03 -18.90
CA GLU A 84 -3.88 -20.70 -20.25
C GLU A 84 -3.08 -19.39 -20.30
N GLY A 85 -1.77 -19.48 -20.51
CA GLY A 85 -0.89 -18.40 -20.96
C GLY A 85 -0.80 -17.17 -20.04
N LEU A 86 -1.34 -16.02 -20.48
CA LEU A 86 -1.25 -14.73 -19.81
C LEU A 86 -1.94 -14.68 -18.44
N GLY A 87 -2.96 -15.52 -18.20
CA GLY A 87 -3.65 -15.58 -16.91
C GLY A 87 -2.76 -16.06 -15.76
N ASN A 88 -1.93 -17.10 -16.01
CA ASN A 88 -0.98 -17.58 -15.01
C ASN A 88 0.06 -16.52 -14.64
N GLN A 89 0.52 -15.74 -15.62
CA GLN A 89 1.47 -14.66 -15.37
C GLN A 89 0.84 -13.54 -14.54
N PHE A 90 -0.41 -13.19 -14.82
CA PHE A 90 -1.19 -12.23 -14.02
C PHE A 90 -1.25 -12.65 -12.54
N LEU A 91 -1.67 -13.90 -12.27
CA LEU A 91 -1.77 -14.42 -10.91
C LEU A 91 -0.40 -14.53 -10.21
N ALA A 92 0.66 -14.87 -10.95
CA ALA A 92 2.02 -14.90 -10.42
C ALA A 92 2.50 -13.50 -10.03
N ASN A 93 2.26 -12.50 -10.87
CA ASN A 93 2.64 -11.12 -10.58
C ASN A 93 1.90 -10.56 -9.33
N ILE A 94 0.59 -10.86 -9.18
CA ILE A 94 -0.13 -10.50 -7.94
C ILE A 94 0.49 -11.20 -6.73
N ARG A 95 0.93 -12.45 -6.87
CA ARG A 95 1.51 -13.20 -5.74
C ARG A 95 2.77 -12.55 -5.19
N GLU A 96 3.54 -11.86 -6.03
CA GLU A 96 4.78 -11.16 -5.66
C GLU A 96 4.54 -9.81 -4.95
N THR A 97 3.32 -9.27 -4.97
CA THR A 97 2.97 -8.01 -4.29
C THR A 97 2.38 -8.24 -2.90
N ASP A 98 2.39 -7.23 -2.04
CA ASP A 98 1.90 -7.31 -0.66
C ASP A 98 0.49 -6.76 -0.49
N ALA A 99 0.06 -5.86 -1.37
CA ALA A 99 -1.28 -5.30 -1.42
C ALA A 99 -1.79 -5.18 -2.87
N ILE A 100 -3.09 -5.00 -3.02
CA ILE A 100 -3.75 -4.82 -4.32
C ILE A 100 -4.35 -3.42 -4.38
N VAL A 101 -4.01 -2.66 -5.42
CA VAL A 101 -4.69 -1.43 -5.82
C VAL A 101 -5.60 -1.78 -6.98
N HIS A 102 -6.88 -1.96 -6.69
CA HIS A 102 -7.88 -2.41 -7.65
C HIS A 102 -8.53 -1.22 -8.36
N VAL A 103 -8.14 -0.97 -9.60
CA VAL A 103 -8.68 0.10 -10.44
C VAL A 103 -9.98 -0.35 -11.08
N VAL A 104 -11.03 0.42 -10.85
CA VAL A 104 -12.40 0.14 -11.31
C VAL A 104 -12.90 1.30 -12.15
N ARG A 105 -13.47 1.00 -13.31
CA ARG A 105 -14.04 2.01 -14.21
C ARG A 105 -15.36 2.52 -13.67
N CYS A 106 -15.44 3.83 -13.43
CA CYS A 106 -16.62 4.54 -12.92
C CYS A 106 -17.01 5.73 -13.83
N PHE A 107 -16.83 5.57 -15.14
CA PHE A 107 -17.20 6.57 -16.15
C PHE A 107 -17.71 5.91 -17.42
N ASP A 108 -18.57 6.60 -18.15
CA ASP A 108 -19.03 6.21 -19.47
C ASP A 108 -18.23 6.98 -20.54
N ASP A 109 -17.70 6.26 -21.51
CA ASP A 109 -17.06 6.83 -22.71
C ASP A 109 -17.32 5.88 -23.89
N SER A 110 -18.02 6.39 -24.92
CA SER A 110 -18.37 5.61 -26.12
C SER A 110 -17.15 5.26 -26.99
N ASN A 111 -16.03 5.96 -26.82
CA ASN A 111 -14.79 5.68 -27.55
C ASN A 111 -13.92 4.62 -26.88
N ILE A 112 -14.22 4.26 -25.63
CA ILE A 112 -13.49 3.26 -24.86
C ILE A 112 -14.39 2.04 -24.66
N GLU A 113 -14.11 0.97 -25.42
CA GLU A 113 -14.88 -0.26 -25.33
C GLU A 113 -14.69 -0.92 -23.94
N HIS A 114 -15.80 -1.38 -23.35
CA HIS A 114 -15.78 -2.19 -22.15
C HIS A 114 -15.78 -3.67 -22.52
N VAL A 115 -14.93 -4.49 -21.88
CA VAL A 115 -14.77 -5.92 -22.18
C VAL A 115 -16.08 -6.72 -22.03
N GLU A 116 -16.97 -6.31 -21.13
CA GLU A 116 -18.30 -6.90 -20.89
C GLU A 116 -19.44 -6.12 -21.58
N GLY A 117 -19.11 -5.17 -22.46
CA GLY A 117 -20.09 -4.40 -23.24
C GLY A 117 -20.84 -3.31 -22.49
N SER A 118 -20.71 -3.21 -21.17
CA SER A 118 -21.34 -2.17 -20.33
C SER A 118 -20.51 -1.91 -19.08
N VAL A 119 -20.58 -0.70 -18.55
CA VAL A 119 -19.93 -0.34 -17.28
C VAL A 119 -20.78 -0.85 -16.11
N ASP A 120 -20.22 -1.74 -15.32
CA ASP A 120 -20.77 -2.22 -14.04
C ASP A 120 -19.62 -2.49 -13.06
N PRO A 121 -19.28 -1.51 -12.22
CA PRO A 121 -18.10 -1.60 -11.35
C PRO A 121 -18.17 -2.75 -10.34
N ILE A 122 -19.35 -3.15 -9.88
CA ILE A 122 -19.49 -4.23 -8.90
C ILE A 122 -19.25 -5.58 -9.56
N ARG A 123 -19.86 -5.83 -10.73
CA ARG A 123 -19.59 -7.02 -11.54
C ARG A 123 -18.08 -7.14 -11.83
N ASP A 124 -17.44 -6.05 -12.21
CA ASP A 124 -16.02 -6.03 -12.57
C ASP A 124 -15.12 -6.38 -11.37
N ILE A 125 -15.47 -5.90 -10.18
CA ILE A 125 -14.79 -6.27 -8.92
C ILE A 125 -15.00 -7.76 -8.60
N GLU A 126 -16.23 -8.23 -8.69
CA GLU A 126 -16.59 -9.62 -8.40
C GLU A 126 -15.92 -10.61 -9.36
N GLU A 127 -15.77 -10.24 -10.64
CA GLU A 127 -15.06 -11.06 -11.62
C GLU A 127 -13.60 -11.27 -11.27
N ILE A 128 -12.89 -10.20 -10.88
CA ILE A 128 -11.49 -10.32 -10.40
C ILE A 128 -11.43 -11.14 -9.12
N ASN A 129 -12.26 -10.85 -8.13
CA ASN A 129 -12.29 -11.60 -6.87
C ASN A 129 -12.54 -13.09 -7.13
N LEU A 130 -13.43 -13.45 -8.05
CA LEU A 130 -13.72 -14.84 -8.40
C LEU A 130 -12.47 -15.55 -8.97
N GLU A 131 -11.76 -14.93 -9.92
CA GLU A 131 -10.54 -15.52 -10.49
C GLU A 131 -9.44 -15.72 -9.44
N LEU A 132 -9.30 -14.77 -8.50
CA LEU A 132 -8.37 -14.92 -7.37
C LEU A 132 -8.81 -16.05 -6.44
N CYS A 133 -10.09 -16.16 -6.12
CA CYS A 133 -10.64 -17.25 -5.30
C CYS A 133 -10.42 -18.63 -5.95
N LEU A 134 -10.64 -18.77 -7.24
CA LEU A 134 -10.41 -20.02 -7.96
C LEU A 134 -8.93 -20.44 -7.93
N SER A 135 -8.01 -19.49 -8.14
CA SER A 135 -6.57 -19.76 -8.02
C SER A 135 -6.15 -20.20 -6.63
N ASP A 136 -6.70 -19.57 -5.60
CA ASP A 136 -6.40 -19.91 -4.22
C ASP A 136 -7.04 -21.24 -3.81
N LEU A 137 -8.24 -21.54 -4.32
CA LEU A 137 -8.92 -22.81 -4.07
C LEU A 137 -8.04 -24.00 -4.52
N ASP A 138 -7.47 -23.93 -5.72
CA ASP A 138 -6.52 -24.94 -6.20
C ASP A 138 -5.31 -25.08 -5.27
N THR A 139 -4.77 -23.95 -4.79
CA THR A 139 -3.63 -23.94 -3.87
C THR A 139 -3.99 -24.61 -2.54
N VAL A 140 -5.15 -24.27 -1.98
CA VAL A 140 -5.66 -24.79 -0.70
C VAL A 140 -5.97 -26.29 -0.82
N GLN A 141 -6.66 -26.73 -1.87
CA GLN A 141 -7.00 -28.14 -2.09
C GLN A 141 -5.75 -29.01 -2.27
N ASN A 142 -4.77 -28.51 -3.01
CA ASN A 142 -3.46 -29.18 -3.16
C ASN A 142 -2.74 -29.31 -1.80
N ARG A 143 -2.88 -28.34 -0.90
CA ARG A 143 -2.28 -28.42 0.44
C ARG A 143 -3.07 -29.37 1.34
N ILE A 144 -4.40 -29.30 1.34
CA ILE A 144 -5.29 -30.22 2.05
C ILE A 144 -4.94 -31.68 1.73
N SER A 145 -4.80 -32.02 0.46
CA SER A 145 -4.46 -33.40 0.03
C SER A 145 -3.16 -33.92 0.62
N LYS A 146 -2.17 -33.02 0.87
CA LYS A 146 -0.87 -33.39 1.46
C LYS A 146 -0.93 -33.54 2.98
N VAL A 147 -1.74 -32.73 3.68
CA VAL A 147 -1.76 -32.70 5.15
C VAL A 147 -2.85 -33.59 5.75
N ALA A 148 -3.92 -33.89 5.02
CA ALA A 148 -5.09 -34.62 5.50
C ALA A 148 -4.73 -35.97 6.15
N LYS A 149 -3.89 -36.76 5.49
CA LYS A 149 -3.49 -38.07 6.03
C LYS A 149 -2.77 -37.95 7.38
N LYS A 150 -1.87 -36.97 7.49
CA LYS A 150 -1.13 -36.69 8.73
C LYS A 150 -2.07 -36.19 9.83
N ALA A 151 -2.95 -35.25 9.53
CA ALA A 151 -3.91 -34.70 10.46
C ALA A 151 -4.91 -35.75 11.01
N GLN A 152 -5.32 -36.71 10.15
CA GLN A 152 -6.30 -37.76 10.54
C GLN A 152 -5.66 -38.92 11.27
N THR A 153 -4.39 -39.25 11.04
CA THR A 153 -3.75 -40.44 11.58
C THR A 153 -2.78 -40.18 12.73
N SER A 154 -2.23 -38.98 12.82
CA SER A 154 -1.30 -38.59 13.88
C SER A 154 -1.97 -37.74 14.95
N LYS A 155 -1.44 -37.81 16.19
CA LYS A 155 -1.85 -36.92 17.29
C LYS A 155 -1.10 -35.56 17.22
N ASP A 156 -0.54 -35.23 16.08
CA ASP A 156 0.20 -33.97 15.84
C ASP A 156 -0.81 -32.80 15.82
N LYS A 157 -0.77 -32.02 16.87
CA LYS A 157 -1.69 -30.88 17.05
C LYS A 157 -1.54 -29.82 15.97
N ASP A 158 -0.31 -29.61 15.49
CA ASP A 158 -0.04 -28.60 14.47
C ASP A 158 -0.62 -29.02 13.12
N ALA A 159 -0.50 -30.31 12.76
CA ALA A 159 -1.11 -30.81 11.53
C ALA A 159 -2.65 -30.78 11.57
N VAL A 160 -3.25 -31.05 12.73
CA VAL A 160 -4.72 -30.95 12.91
C VAL A 160 -5.17 -29.50 12.81
N ALA A 161 -4.45 -28.58 13.44
CA ALA A 161 -4.77 -27.16 13.41
C ALA A 161 -4.61 -26.59 11.99
N GLU A 162 -3.51 -26.90 11.28
CA GLU A 162 -3.30 -26.53 9.88
C GLU A 162 -4.45 -27.03 8.99
N TYR A 163 -4.84 -28.30 9.13
CA TYR A 163 -5.92 -28.88 8.35
C TYR A 163 -7.27 -28.17 8.61
N THR A 164 -7.54 -27.80 9.86
CA THR A 164 -8.76 -27.07 10.23
C THR A 164 -8.81 -25.69 9.58
N SER A 165 -7.71 -24.93 9.61
CA SER A 165 -7.64 -23.62 8.93
C SER A 165 -7.83 -23.75 7.42
N LEU A 166 -7.18 -24.75 6.80
CA LEU A 166 -7.33 -24.98 5.36
C LEU A 166 -8.77 -25.31 4.97
N GLN A 167 -9.51 -26.06 5.78
CA GLN A 167 -10.93 -26.33 5.55
C GLN A 167 -11.80 -25.07 5.65
N LYS A 168 -11.46 -24.14 6.55
CA LYS A 168 -12.13 -22.82 6.62
C LYS A 168 -11.88 -22.02 5.34
N PHE A 169 -10.62 -21.98 4.87
CA PHE A 169 -10.27 -21.27 3.65
C PHE A 169 -10.95 -21.89 2.43
N GLU A 170 -10.93 -23.22 2.29
CA GLU A 170 -11.63 -23.93 1.21
C GLU A 170 -13.10 -23.54 1.14
N LYS A 171 -13.80 -23.57 2.27
CA LYS A 171 -15.23 -23.21 2.34
C LYS A 171 -15.51 -21.76 1.92
N LEU A 172 -14.65 -20.80 2.32
CA LEU A 172 -14.78 -19.42 1.90
C LEU A 172 -14.59 -19.29 0.37
N LEU A 173 -13.54 -19.91 -0.15
CA LEU A 173 -13.17 -19.84 -1.56
C LEU A 173 -14.20 -20.52 -2.46
N GLU A 174 -14.78 -21.66 -2.06
CA GLU A 174 -15.87 -22.33 -2.74
C GLU A 174 -17.14 -21.47 -2.82
N ALA A 175 -17.35 -20.62 -1.81
CA ALA A 175 -18.43 -19.64 -1.80
C ALA A 175 -18.11 -18.36 -2.62
N GLY A 176 -16.93 -18.29 -3.27
CA GLY A 176 -16.46 -17.10 -3.98
C GLY A 176 -16.09 -15.93 -3.04
N THR A 177 -15.89 -16.21 -1.75
CA THR A 177 -15.55 -15.19 -0.76
C THR A 177 -14.04 -15.13 -0.57
N PRO A 178 -13.40 -13.96 -0.80
CA PRO A 178 -11.98 -13.75 -0.49
C PRO A 178 -11.64 -14.10 0.97
N VAL A 179 -10.51 -14.77 1.17
CA VAL A 179 -10.12 -15.25 2.52
C VAL A 179 -9.96 -14.11 3.51
N ARG A 180 -9.54 -12.91 3.06
CA ARG A 180 -9.42 -11.69 3.89
C ARG A 180 -10.73 -11.28 4.57
N LEU A 181 -11.89 -11.67 4.01
CA LEU A 181 -13.23 -11.34 4.52
C LEU A 181 -13.79 -12.42 5.47
N GLY A 182 -13.06 -13.51 5.66
CA GLY A 182 -13.46 -14.57 6.57
C GLY A 182 -13.33 -14.18 8.05
N ASP A 183 -14.17 -14.77 8.89
CA ASP A 183 -14.00 -14.70 10.34
C ASP A 183 -12.84 -15.63 10.76
N LEU A 184 -11.63 -15.05 10.82
CA LEU A 184 -10.36 -15.74 11.04
C LEU A 184 -9.81 -15.45 12.42
N GLU A 185 -9.47 -16.51 13.17
CA GLU A 185 -8.74 -16.42 14.41
C GLU A 185 -7.23 -16.11 14.16
N ASP A 186 -6.50 -15.71 15.19
CA ASP A 186 -5.06 -15.40 15.08
C ASP A 186 -4.26 -16.57 14.51
N PHE A 187 -4.61 -17.78 14.88
CA PHE A 187 -3.99 -18.99 14.36
C PHE A 187 -4.22 -19.15 12.84
N ASP A 188 -5.43 -18.86 12.34
CA ASP A 188 -5.74 -18.92 10.91
C ASP A 188 -4.94 -17.85 10.15
N ARG A 189 -4.81 -16.65 10.72
CA ARG A 189 -4.02 -15.53 10.16
C ARG A 189 -2.53 -15.87 10.07
N ASP A 190 -1.98 -16.56 11.07
CA ASP A 190 -0.60 -17.03 11.04
C ASP A 190 -0.38 -18.13 9.99
N ALA A 191 -1.36 -19.02 9.83
CA ALA A 191 -1.32 -20.05 8.79
C ALA A 191 -1.29 -19.45 7.38
N LEU A 192 -2.05 -18.35 7.13
CA LEU A 192 -2.08 -17.66 5.82
C LEU A 192 -0.70 -17.22 5.34
N LYS A 193 0.19 -16.80 6.24
CA LYS A 193 1.57 -16.35 5.89
C LYS A 193 2.36 -17.41 5.13
N ASN A 194 2.01 -18.69 5.27
CA ASN A 194 2.72 -19.81 4.68
C ASN A 194 2.23 -20.20 3.28
N TYR A 195 1.07 -19.69 2.83
CA TYR A 195 0.43 -20.17 1.61
C TYR A 195 0.47 -19.17 0.46
N GLY A 196 0.75 -17.89 0.73
CA GLY A 196 0.80 -16.85 -0.28
C GLY A 196 -0.51 -16.70 -1.05
N LEU A 197 -1.66 -16.81 -0.33
CA LEU A 197 -2.97 -16.70 -0.94
C LEU A 197 -3.22 -15.28 -1.46
N LEU A 198 -3.69 -15.17 -2.69
CA LEU A 198 -3.98 -13.91 -3.36
C LEU A 198 -5.12 -13.16 -2.68
N THR A 199 -6.15 -13.90 -2.27
CA THR A 199 -7.35 -13.37 -1.62
C THR A 199 -7.15 -12.97 -0.16
N SER A 200 -5.96 -13.26 0.43
CA SER A 200 -5.59 -12.80 1.76
C SER A 200 -4.98 -11.39 1.77
N LYS A 201 -4.57 -10.89 0.60
CA LYS A 201 -3.94 -9.58 0.47
C LYS A 201 -4.94 -8.46 0.74
N PRO A 202 -4.51 -7.38 1.42
CA PRO A 202 -5.34 -6.20 1.61
C PRO A 202 -5.56 -5.48 0.28
N VAL A 203 -6.71 -4.81 0.14
CA VAL A 203 -7.15 -4.18 -1.11
C VAL A 203 -7.55 -2.72 -0.87
N ILE A 204 -7.17 -1.85 -1.80
CA ILE A 204 -7.72 -0.50 -1.97
C ILE A 204 -8.45 -0.48 -3.30
N TYR A 205 -9.67 0.04 -3.31
CA TYR A 205 -10.43 0.28 -4.53
C TYR A 205 -10.16 1.69 -5.05
N VAL A 206 -9.83 1.80 -6.32
CA VAL A 206 -9.58 3.06 -7.01
C VAL A 206 -10.68 3.25 -8.05
N ALA A 207 -11.64 4.10 -7.75
CA ALA A 207 -12.73 4.44 -8.65
C ALA A 207 -12.23 5.48 -9.67
N ASN A 208 -11.94 5.02 -10.89
CA ASN A 208 -11.50 5.89 -11.97
C ASN A 208 -12.70 6.55 -12.65
N MET A 209 -12.79 7.86 -12.54
CA MET A 209 -13.89 8.71 -12.99
C MET A 209 -13.47 9.59 -14.16
N SER A 210 -14.44 10.25 -14.80
CA SER A 210 -14.18 11.29 -15.80
C SER A 210 -13.64 12.58 -15.14
N ASP A 211 -13.00 13.42 -15.92
CA ASP A 211 -12.51 14.74 -15.52
C ASP A 211 -13.66 15.70 -15.14
N GLU A 212 -14.84 15.54 -15.74
CA GLU A 212 -16.01 16.35 -15.43
C GLU A 212 -16.61 16.02 -14.05
N GLU A 213 -16.49 14.77 -13.57
CA GLU A 213 -17.14 14.28 -12.35
C GLU A 213 -16.20 14.28 -11.12
N ILE A 214 -14.89 14.35 -11.30
CA ILE A 214 -13.93 14.24 -10.20
C ILE A 214 -14.03 15.39 -9.19
N GLY A 215 -14.57 16.54 -9.59
CA GLY A 215 -14.83 17.68 -8.70
C GLY A 215 -15.91 17.43 -7.64
N ASP A 216 -16.86 16.52 -7.91
CA ASP A 216 -17.90 16.06 -6.97
C ASP A 216 -18.12 14.54 -7.11
N PRO A 217 -17.21 13.71 -6.58
CA PRO A 217 -17.31 12.26 -6.68
C PRO A 217 -18.61 11.69 -6.12
N GLU A 218 -19.18 12.36 -5.12
CA GLU A 218 -20.40 11.89 -4.46
C GLU A 218 -21.65 11.95 -5.37
N SER A 219 -21.62 12.71 -6.44
CA SER A 219 -22.68 12.74 -7.46
C SER A 219 -22.65 11.54 -8.42
N ASN A 220 -21.52 10.84 -8.53
CA ASN A 220 -21.35 9.71 -9.46
C ASN A 220 -21.93 8.41 -8.87
N ALA A 221 -22.93 7.84 -9.56
CA ALA A 221 -23.63 6.64 -9.11
C ALA A 221 -22.75 5.37 -9.11
N TYR A 222 -21.75 5.28 -9.97
CA TYR A 222 -20.81 4.16 -10.00
C TYR A 222 -19.86 4.25 -8.80
N TYR A 223 -19.33 5.44 -8.52
CA TYR A 223 -18.50 5.67 -7.34
C TYR A 223 -19.21 5.30 -6.05
N GLN A 224 -20.46 5.74 -5.89
CA GLN A 224 -21.27 5.42 -4.71
C GLN A 224 -21.42 3.91 -4.48
N LYS A 225 -21.59 3.12 -5.55
CA LYS A 225 -21.64 1.65 -5.48
C LYS A 225 -20.30 1.07 -5.02
N VAL A 226 -19.17 1.50 -5.60
CA VAL A 226 -17.84 1.01 -5.23
C VAL A 226 -17.51 1.40 -3.80
N LYS A 227 -17.82 2.63 -3.39
CA LYS A 227 -17.62 3.11 -2.02
C LYS A 227 -18.39 2.29 -0.99
N ALA A 228 -19.67 1.99 -1.28
CA ALA A 228 -20.49 1.14 -0.42
C ALA A 228 -19.95 -0.30 -0.36
N PHE A 229 -19.52 -0.85 -1.49
CA PHE A 229 -18.91 -2.17 -1.57
C PHE A 229 -17.62 -2.24 -0.73
N ALA A 230 -16.71 -1.30 -0.92
CA ALA A 230 -15.47 -1.21 -0.16
C ALA A 230 -15.72 -1.07 1.35
N ALA A 231 -16.67 -0.21 1.75
CA ALA A 231 -17.04 -0.04 3.16
C ALA A 231 -17.55 -1.33 3.80
N ASN A 232 -18.33 -2.14 3.06
CA ASN A 232 -18.81 -3.45 3.55
C ASN A 232 -17.66 -4.44 3.76
N GLU A 233 -16.57 -4.33 3.00
CA GLU A 233 -15.35 -5.13 3.18
C GLU A 233 -14.37 -4.55 4.21
N GLY A 234 -14.61 -3.35 4.73
CA GLY A 234 -13.65 -2.61 5.56
C GLY A 234 -12.44 -2.10 4.78
N SER A 235 -12.57 -1.96 3.46
CA SER A 235 -11.55 -1.45 2.54
C SER A 235 -11.77 0.03 2.23
N GLU A 236 -10.71 0.73 1.83
CA GLU A 236 -10.77 2.12 1.38
C GLU A 236 -11.16 2.21 -0.10
N CYS A 237 -11.95 3.24 -0.46
CA CYS A 237 -12.27 3.58 -1.84
C CYS A 237 -11.82 5.02 -2.14
N ILE A 238 -10.97 5.18 -3.15
CA ILE A 238 -10.40 6.47 -3.55
C ILE A 238 -10.91 6.83 -4.94
N ALA A 239 -11.55 7.99 -5.08
CA ALA A 239 -11.93 8.54 -6.38
C ALA A 239 -10.72 9.24 -7.03
N ILE A 240 -10.48 8.95 -8.31
CA ILE A 240 -9.47 9.61 -9.14
C ILE A 240 -10.00 9.86 -10.56
N CYS A 241 -9.32 10.74 -11.27
CA CYS A 241 -9.34 10.76 -12.73
C CYS A 241 -7.92 10.42 -13.21
N ALA A 242 -7.70 9.18 -13.67
CA ALA A 242 -6.36 8.70 -14.04
C ALA A 242 -5.73 9.56 -15.14
N LYS A 243 -6.53 10.06 -16.09
CA LYS A 243 -6.09 10.98 -17.14
C LYS A 243 -5.56 12.30 -16.56
N MET A 244 -6.28 12.88 -15.62
CA MET A 244 -5.86 14.12 -14.93
C MET A 244 -4.59 13.88 -14.11
N GLU A 245 -4.47 12.75 -13.41
CA GLU A 245 -3.25 12.42 -12.67
C GLU A 245 -2.03 12.27 -13.58
N GLU A 246 -2.20 11.69 -14.78
CA GLU A 246 -1.13 11.60 -15.78
C GLU A 246 -0.71 12.98 -16.29
N GLU A 247 -1.65 13.88 -16.56
CA GLU A 247 -1.38 15.27 -16.92
C GLU A 247 -0.65 16.02 -15.78
N LEU A 248 -1.15 15.91 -14.55
CA LEU A 248 -0.53 16.53 -13.35
C LEU A 248 0.88 16.02 -13.08
N SER A 249 1.17 14.75 -13.39
CA SER A 249 2.49 14.15 -13.17
C SER A 249 3.57 14.69 -14.11
N SER A 250 3.19 15.34 -15.20
CA SER A 250 4.10 15.96 -16.18
C SER A 250 4.41 17.44 -15.88
N LEU A 251 3.68 18.05 -14.92
CA LEU A 251 3.83 19.45 -14.54
C LEU A 251 4.89 19.62 -13.44
N ASP A 252 5.53 20.79 -13.41
CA ASP A 252 6.37 21.16 -12.27
C ASP A 252 5.53 21.47 -11.02
N LYS A 253 6.19 21.63 -9.85
CA LYS A 253 5.49 21.83 -8.57
C LYS A 253 4.60 23.07 -8.55
N GLU A 254 5.03 24.16 -9.19
CA GLU A 254 4.30 25.43 -9.20
C GLU A 254 3.08 25.33 -10.14
N GLU A 255 3.28 24.78 -11.34
CA GLU A 255 2.22 24.52 -12.31
C GLU A 255 1.18 23.54 -11.76
N LYS A 256 1.62 22.44 -11.12
CA LYS A 256 0.73 21.47 -10.46
C LYS A 256 -0.11 22.13 -9.37
N ALA A 257 0.49 22.96 -8.52
CA ALA A 257 -0.23 23.66 -7.44
C ALA A 257 -1.27 24.65 -8.01
N ALA A 258 -0.92 25.43 -9.04
CA ALA A 258 -1.84 26.34 -9.70
C ALA A 258 -3.01 25.60 -10.36
N PHE A 259 -2.74 24.54 -11.10
CA PHE A 259 -3.76 23.72 -11.75
C PHE A 259 -4.74 23.09 -10.75
N MET A 260 -4.22 22.53 -9.65
CA MET A 260 -5.05 21.97 -8.58
C MET A 260 -5.92 23.04 -7.89
N GLN A 261 -5.37 24.25 -7.69
CA GLN A 261 -6.11 25.36 -7.12
C GLN A 261 -7.28 25.78 -8.02
N ASP A 262 -7.06 25.89 -9.33
CA ASP A 262 -8.08 26.25 -10.31
C ASP A 262 -9.24 25.24 -10.34
N LEU A 263 -8.91 23.95 -10.13
CA LEU A 263 -9.91 22.88 -10.04
C LEU A 263 -10.54 22.71 -8.65
N GLY A 264 -10.09 23.45 -7.64
CA GLY A 264 -10.55 23.31 -6.26
C GLY A 264 -10.14 21.99 -5.60
N ILE A 265 -9.10 21.32 -6.11
CA ILE A 265 -8.58 20.03 -5.62
C ILE A 265 -7.49 20.30 -4.57
N ALA A 266 -7.76 19.93 -3.32
CA ALA A 266 -6.81 20.15 -2.23
C ALA A 266 -5.61 19.18 -2.26
N GLN A 267 -5.78 18.00 -2.87
CA GLN A 267 -4.77 16.95 -2.92
C GLN A 267 -5.00 16.04 -4.12
N SER A 268 -3.90 15.65 -4.82
CA SER A 268 -4.01 14.75 -5.97
C SER A 268 -4.51 13.36 -5.56
N GLY A 269 -5.20 12.68 -6.47
CA GLY A 269 -5.67 11.32 -6.25
C GLY A 269 -4.50 10.34 -6.14
N LEU A 270 -3.44 10.56 -6.89
CA LEU A 270 -2.21 9.76 -6.82
C LEU A 270 -1.59 9.83 -5.42
N ASP A 271 -1.46 11.04 -4.84
CA ASP A 271 -0.93 11.22 -3.49
C ASP A 271 -1.78 10.49 -2.43
N LYS A 272 -3.11 10.45 -2.61
CA LYS A 272 -4.02 9.69 -1.74
C LYS A 272 -3.77 8.18 -1.85
N ILE A 273 -3.63 7.64 -3.08
CA ILE A 273 -3.36 6.23 -3.32
C ILE A 273 -2.03 5.82 -2.70
N ILE A 274 -0.97 6.60 -2.90
CA ILE A 274 0.36 6.31 -2.35
C ILE A 274 0.30 6.21 -0.83
N ARG A 275 -0.30 7.20 -0.16
CA ARG A 275 -0.43 7.19 1.31
C ARG A 275 -1.33 6.06 1.81
N ALA A 276 -2.45 5.81 1.14
CA ALA A 276 -3.36 4.74 1.52
C ALA A 276 -2.68 3.37 1.41
N ALA A 277 -1.97 3.09 0.31
CA ALA A 277 -1.22 1.85 0.13
C ALA A 277 -0.11 1.68 1.17
N TYR A 278 0.62 2.74 1.47
CA TYR A 278 1.65 2.78 2.50
C TYR A 278 1.09 2.43 3.89
N HIS A 279 0.00 3.07 4.28
CA HIS A 279 -0.64 2.83 5.58
C HIS A 279 -1.33 1.47 5.65
N LEU A 280 -1.94 1.00 4.55
CA LEU A 280 -2.60 -0.30 4.48
C LEU A 280 -1.66 -1.46 4.82
N LEU A 281 -0.38 -1.33 4.43
CA LEU A 281 0.67 -2.30 4.72
C LEU A 281 1.30 -2.12 6.11
N GLY A 282 0.71 -1.30 6.97
CA GLY A 282 1.22 -1.05 8.32
C GLY A 282 2.53 -0.27 8.34
N LEU A 283 2.86 0.42 7.24
CA LEU A 283 4.03 1.27 7.19
C LEU A 283 3.75 2.61 7.87
N ARG A 284 4.75 3.11 8.58
CA ARG A 284 4.73 4.38 9.31
C ARG A 284 6.06 5.08 9.11
N THR A 285 6.12 6.36 9.47
CA THR A 285 7.29 7.20 9.23
C THR A 285 7.79 7.81 10.53
N PHE A 286 9.09 7.69 10.79
CA PHE A 286 9.80 8.51 11.76
C PHE A 286 10.82 9.40 11.06
N PHE A 287 11.30 10.43 11.73
CA PHE A 287 12.13 11.46 11.11
C PHE A 287 13.45 11.65 11.85
N THR A 288 14.48 11.98 11.09
CA THR A 288 15.70 12.62 11.58
C THR A 288 15.81 14.00 10.92
N VAL A 289 15.97 15.05 11.70
CA VAL A 289 15.93 16.43 11.21
C VAL A 289 17.16 17.23 11.65
N GLY A 290 17.63 18.10 10.77
CA GLY A 290 18.75 18.99 11.03
C GLY A 290 19.20 19.73 9.77
N GLU A 291 20.06 20.75 9.93
CA GLU A 291 20.64 21.51 8.80
C GLU A 291 21.37 20.66 7.75
N PRO A 292 22.11 19.59 8.10
CA PRO A 292 22.75 18.76 7.09
C PRO A 292 21.74 17.98 6.24
N GLU A 293 20.73 17.40 6.89
CA GLU A 293 19.74 16.54 6.25
C GLU A 293 18.45 16.48 7.06
N CYS A 294 17.31 16.59 6.38
CA CYS A 294 16.02 16.12 6.88
C CYS A 294 15.65 14.83 6.13
N ARG A 295 15.35 13.78 6.88
CA ARG A 295 15.04 12.48 6.28
C ARG A 295 13.88 11.79 6.96
N ALA A 296 12.99 11.26 6.14
CA ALA A 296 11.91 10.38 6.52
C ALA A 296 12.36 8.91 6.41
N TRP A 297 12.01 8.10 7.39
CA TRP A 297 12.38 6.69 7.50
C TRP A 297 11.15 5.83 7.65
N THR A 298 11.01 4.83 6.80
CA THR A 298 9.91 3.87 6.86
C THR A 298 10.16 2.82 7.94
N PHE A 299 9.15 2.55 8.75
CA PHE A 299 9.14 1.42 9.68
C PHE A 299 7.79 0.71 9.70
N HIS A 300 7.75 -0.52 10.19
CA HIS A 300 6.50 -1.23 10.43
C HIS A 300 5.91 -0.86 11.79
N GLU A 301 4.62 -0.63 11.83
CA GLU A 301 3.90 -0.45 13.09
C GLU A 301 4.19 -1.59 14.06
N GLY A 302 4.42 -1.26 15.33
CA GLY A 302 4.82 -2.21 16.36
C GLY A 302 6.33 -2.45 16.48
N MET A 303 7.17 -1.86 15.62
CA MET A 303 8.62 -1.93 15.79
C MET A 303 9.09 -1.11 17.00
N LYS A 304 10.10 -1.66 17.68
CA LYS A 304 10.76 -1.00 18.82
C LYS A 304 11.90 -0.07 18.37
N ALA A 305 12.25 0.88 19.22
CA ALA A 305 13.31 1.87 18.95
C ALA A 305 14.63 1.27 18.46
N PRO A 306 15.18 0.17 19.02
CA PRO A 306 16.40 -0.45 18.47
C PRO A 306 16.24 -0.94 17.04
N GLN A 307 15.10 -1.54 16.70
CA GLN A 307 14.81 -2.02 15.34
C GLN A 307 14.74 -0.84 14.36
N CYS A 308 14.10 0.28 14.76
CA CYS A 308 14.08 1.49 13.96
C CYS A 308 15.46 2.13 13.80
N ALA A 309 16.30 2.09 14.82
CA ALA A 309 17.71 2.49 14.72
C ALA A 309 18.46 1.62 13.70
N GLY A 310 18.14 0.32 13.64
CA GLY A 310 18.67 -0.63 12.67
C GLY A 310 18.33 -0.32 11.21
N ILE A 311 17.20 0.35 10.96
CA ILE A 311 16.81 0.83 9.63
C ILE A 311 17.82 1.87 9.13
N ILE A 312 18.35 2.72 10.03
CA ILE A 312 19.37 3.70 9.67
C ILE A 312 20.71 3.00 9.43
N HIS A 313 21.14 2.18 10.38
CA HIS A 313 22.37 1.40 10.29
C HIS A 313 22.36 0.23 11.28
N THR A 314 22.86 -0.93 10.87
CA THR A 314 22.90 -2.14 11.71
C THR A 314 23.68 -1.95 13.02
N ASP A 315 24.71 -1.10 13.02
CA ASP A 315 25.49 -0.80 14.24
C ASP A 315 24.68 0.02 15.23
N PHE A 316 23.72 0.85 14.78
CA PHE A 316 22.82 1.60 15.66
C PHE A 316 21.90 0.66 16.44
N GLU A 317 21.43 -0.42 15.83
CA GLU A 317 20.65 -1.44 16.52
C GLU A 317 21.49 -2.18 17.56
N LYS A 318 22.68 -2.66 17.16
CA LYS A 318 23.58 -3.43 18.03
C LYS A 318 24.08 -2.63 19.21
N GLY A 319 24.46 -1.39 18.96
CA GLY A 319 24.99 -0.46 19.96
C GLY A 319 23.94 0.40 20.65
N PHE A 320 22.65 0.16 20.46
CA PHE A 320 21.57 1.01 20.95
C PHE A 320 21.64 1.21 22.47
N ILE A 321 21.67 2.47 22.88
CA ILE A 321 21.64 2.88 24.29
C ILE A 321 20.26 3.42 24.65
N ARG A 322 19.80 4.45 23.94
CA ARG A 322 18.51 5.12 24.13
C ARG A 322 18.17 5.96 22.89
N ALA A 323 16.92 6.39 22.81
CA ALA A 323 16.45 7.35 21.83
C ALA A 323 15.99 8.64 22.53
N GLU A 324 16.38 9.78 21.97
CA GLU A 324 15.85 11.10 22.32
C GLU A 324 14.75 11.38 21.32
N ILE A 325 13.49 11.50 21.79
CA ILE A 325 12.31 11.53 20.93
C ILE A 325 11.40 12.69 21.32
N TYR A 326 10.88 13.38 20.33
CA TYR A 326 9.78 14.33 20.46
C TYR A 326 8.84 14.19 19.26
N SER A 327 7.61 14.68 19.39
CA SER A 327 6.64 14.58 18.30
C SER A 327 6.83 15.69 17.27
N TYR A 328 6.33 15.45 16.05
CA TYR A 328 6.24 16.48 15.02
C TYR A 328 5.48 17.71 15.54
N GLU A 329 4.35 17.50 16.22
CA GLU A 329 3.51 18.57 16.77
C GLU A 329 4.25 19.43 17.78
N ASP A 330 5.02 18.81 18.71
CA ASP A 330 5.82 19.54 19.68
C ASP A 330 6.90 20.39 18.98
N LEU A 331 7.52 19.87 17.92
CA LEU A 331 8.50 20.63 17.16
C LEU A 331 7.88 21.82 16.42
N MET A 332 6.70 21.63 15.83
CA MET A 332 5.98 22.71 15.16
C MET A 332 5.51 23.80 16.13
N GLU A 333 5.16 23.44 17.36
CA GLU A 333 4.76 24.37 18.41
C GLU A 333 5.97 25.19 18.91
N TYR A 334 7.07 24.52 19.25
CA TYR A 334 8.23 25.16 19.88
C TYR A 334 9.34 25.60 18.92
N ARG A 335 9.26 25.23 17.65
CA ARG A 335 10.11 25.66 16.54
C ARG A 335 11.59 25.26 16.60
N THR A 336 12.12 24.88 17.74
CA THR A 336 13.52 24.42 17.89
C THR A 336 13.62 23.25 18.83
N GLU A 337 14.56 22.34 18.58
CA GLU A 337 14.85 21.20 19.45
C GLU A 337 15.18 21.63 20.88
N GLN A 338 15.92 22.73 21.04
CA GLN A 338 16.23 23.28 22.35
C GLN A 338 14.97 23.72 23.10
N SER A 339 14.06 24.42 22.44
CA SER A 339 12.81 24.87 23.05
C SER A 339 11.91 23.70 23.42
N VAL A 340 11.82 22.66 22.57
CA VAL A 340 11.12 21.39 22.88
C VAL A 340 11.68 20.77 24.18
N LYS A 341 13.00 20.74 24.32
CA LYS A 341 13.67 20.22 25.51
C LYS A 341 13.41 21.06 26.76
N GLU A 342 13.49 22.39 26.65
CA GLU A 342 13.23 23.32 27.74
C GLU A 342 11.78 23.22 28.26
N HIS A 343 10.83 22.92 27.41
CA HIS A 343 9.43 22.69 27.77
C HIS A 343 9.14 21.24 28.21
N GLY A 344 10.19 20.39 28.36
CA GLY A 344 10.06 19.04 28.88
C GLY A 344 9.36 18.06 27.94
N LYS A 345 9.28 18.39 26.65
CA LYS A 345 8.62 17.56 25.62
C LYS A 345 9.55 16.51 25.01
N MET A 346 10.87 16.68 25.16
CA MET A 346 11.83 15.66 24.74
C MET A 346 11.84 14.51 25.74
N ARG A 347 11.55 13.32 25.24
CA ARG A 347 11.51 12.07 25.99
C ARG A 347 12.79 11.27 25.77
N LEU A 348 13.23 10.57 26.82
CA LEU A 348 14.34 9.61 26.75
C LEU A 348 13.74 8.21 26.80
N GLU A 349 13.79 7.51 25.68
CA GLU A 349 13.15 6.23 25.53
C GLU A 349 14.16 5.08 25.43
N GLY A 350 13.82 3.96 26.04
CA GLY A 350 14.65 2.76 26.11
C GLY A 350 14.32 1.75 25.00
N LYS A 351 14.87 0.53 25.16
CA LYS A 351 14.78 -0.55 24.18
C LYS A 351 13.35 -1.05 23.91
N GLU A 352 12.45 -0.89 24.87
CA GLU A 352 11.06 -1.38 24.77
C GLU A 352 10.10 -0.36 24.17
N TYR A 353 10.56 0.85 23.87
CA TYR A 353 9.72 1.88 23.27
C TYR A 353 9.22 1.46 21.90
N LEU A 354 7.90 1.44 21.74
CA LEU A 354 7.25 1.23 20.44
C LEU A 354 7.24 2.56 19.68
N MET A 355 7.92 2.58 18.54
CA MET A 355 8.00 3.75 17.69
C MET A 355 6.63 4.18 17.20
N LYS A 356 6.39 5.48 17.12
CA LYS A 356 5.13 6.07 16.65
C LYS A 356 5.33 6.81 15.34
N ASP A 357 4.28 6.84 14.53
CA ASP A 357 4.25 7.68 13.32
C ASP A 357 4.39 9.15 13.74
N GLY A 358 5.30 9.88 13.08
CA GLY A 358 5.59 11.26 13.40
C GLY A 358 6.65 11.50 14.48
N ASP A 359 7.22 10.46 15.07
CA ASP A 359 8.34 10.63 16.01
C ASP A 359 9.54 11.24 15.29
N VAL A 360 10.10 12.31 15.89
CA VAL A 360 11.39 12.89 15.51
C VAL A 360 12.43 12.37 16.49
N VAL A 361 13.49 11.74 15.96
CA VAL A 361 14.35 10.88 16.77
C VAL A 361 15.83 11.20 16.60
N PHE A 362 16.55 11.17 17.72
CA PHE A 362 18.00 11.07 17.76
C PHE A 362 18.41 9.82 18.54
N PHE A 363 19.01 8.85 17.84
CA PHE A 363 19.49 7.62 18.47
C PHE A 363 20.88 7.80 19.10
N ARG A 364 21.02 7.41 20.38
CA ARG A 364 22.29 7.29 21.08
C ARG A 364 22.73 5.83 21.05
N PHE A 365 23.90 5.59 20.51
CA PHE A 365 24.48 4.26 20.37
C PHE A 365 25.97 4.28 20.68
N ASN A 366 26.53 3.13 21.00
CA ASN A 366 27.96 2.92 21.20
C ASN A 366 28.38 1.68 20.40
N VAL A 367 29.40 1.81 19.56
CA VAL A 367 29.93 0.75 18.70
C VAL A 367 31.28 0.31 19.26
#